data_7ce7739ff8eb575fa201a93dbcb847be
#
_entry.id   7ce7739ff8eb575fa201a93dbcb847be
#
_cell.length_a   1.000
_cell.length_b   1.000
_cell.length_c   1.000
_cell.angle_alpha   90.00
_cell.angle_beta   90.00
_cell.angle_gamma   90.00
#
_symmetry.space_group_name_H-M   'P 1'
#
loop_
_entity.id
_entity.type
_entity.pdbx_description
1 polymer ?
#
loop_
_entity_poly.entity_id
_entity_poly.type
_entity_poly.pdbx_seq_one_letter_code
_entity_poly.pdbx_strand_id
1 'polypeptide(L)'
;MDINNLTLKQKISQMFITGFTGKSYTSNKQFTELLTQGLGGVIFFSHNIESEKQFKDLISDLTKNATIPMFYSIDQEGGRVERTEKIHKGKKYLSARPAYEMGL
;
A
#
# COMPACT_ATOMS: atom_id res chain seq x y z
N MET A 1 6.60 -19.91 -0.21
CA MET A 1 7.19 -19.62 1.14
C MET A 1 6.60 -20.62 2.14
N ASP A 2 7.46 -21.32 2.85
CA ASP A 2 7.01 -22.22 3.93
C ASP A 2 7.00 -21.44 5.25
N ILE A 3 5.83 -21.32 5.87
CA ILE A 3 5.65 -20.62 7.15
C ILE A 3 6.48 -21.25 8.29
N ASN A 4 6.79 -22.55 8.18
CA ASN A 4 7.60 -23.24 9.17
C ASN A 4 9.05 -22.75 9.21
N ASN A 5 9.54 -22.18 8.12
CA ASN A 5 10.89 -21.64 8.01
C ASN A 5 11.01 -20.18 8.49
N LEU A 6 9.89 -19.55 8.85
CA LEU A 6 9.89 -18.20 9.38
C LEU A 6 10.24 -18.16 10.87
N THR A 7 11.05 -17.18 11.26
CA THR A 7 11.27 -16.89 12.68
C THR A 7 9.98 -16.39 13.32
N LEU A 8 9.88 -16.47 14.65
CA LEU A 8 8.73 -15.91 15.39
C LEU A 8 8.54 -14.43 15.09
N LYS A 9 9.62 -13.66 15.01
CA LYS A 9 9.60 -12.24 14.66
C LYS A 9 9.02 -11.99 13.28
N GLN A 10 9.40 -12.79 12.30
CA GLN A 10 8.84 -12.73 10.95
C GLN A 10 7.35 -13.09 10.92
N LYS A 11 6.95 -14.15 11.63
CA LYS A 11 5.53 -14.53 11.75
C LYS A 11 4.68 -13.40 12.33
N ILE A 12 5.17 -12.74 13.37
CA ILE A 12 4.50 -11.58 13.96
C ILE A 12 4.44 -10.42 12.95
N SER A 13 5.56 -10.11 12.28
CA SER A 13 5.62 -9.02 11.28
C SER A 13 4.64 -9.22 10.12
N GLN A 14 4.41 -10.48 9.72
CA GLN A 14 3.42 -10.82 8.69
C GLN A 14 1.97 -10.50 9.08
N MET A 15 1.68 -10.28 10.36
CA MET A 15 0.34 -9.93 10.84
C MET A 15 0.04 -8.43 10.74
N PHE A 16 1.00 -7.61 10.33
CA PHE A 16 0.87 -6.16 10.29
C PHE A 16 0.84 -5.64 8.86
N ILE A 17 -0.06 -4.67 8.63
CA ILE A 17 -0.08 -3.79 7.47
C ILE A 17 0.10 -2.38 8.01
N THR A 18 1.07 -1.63 7.50
CA THR A 18 1.33 -0.26 7.91
C THR A 18 1.68 0.62 6.72
N GLY A 19 1.66 1.92 6.91
CA GLY A 19 2.02 2.91 5.90
C GLY A 19 3.24 3.72 6.30
N PHE A 20 3.60 4.66 5.46
CA PHE A 20 4.64 5.65 5.69
C PHE A 20 4.20 7.00 5.12
N THR A 21 4.81 8.08 5.58
CA THR A 21 4.50 9.43 5.12
C THR A 21 5.35 9.80 3.90
N GLY A 22 4.72 10.43 2.89
CA GLY A 22 5.41 10.92 1.71
C GLY A 22 5.49 9.92 0.57
N LYS A 23 6.24 10.30 -0.47
CA LYS A 23 6.36 9.55 -1.73
C LYS A 23 7.49 8.53 -1.72
N SER A 24 8.33 8.56 -0.69
CA SER A 24 9.44 7.65 -0.46
C SER A 24 9.47 7.21 1.00
N TYR A 25 9.79 5.96 1.22
CA TYR A 25 9.92 5.40 2.57
C TYR A 25 11.36 5.38 3.07
N THR A 26 12.35 5.66 2.23
CA THR A 26 13.78 5.41 2.51
C THR A 26 14.32 6.22 3.69
N SER A 27 13.74 7.37 3.97
CA SER A 27 14.08 8.19 5.14
C SER A 27 13.34 7.77 6.43
N ASN A 28 12.34 6.90 6.33
CA ASN A 28 11.60 6.40 7.47
C ASN A 28 12.26 5.14 8.02
N LYS A 29 13.11 5.33 9.05
CA LYS A 29 13.88 4.25 9.64
C LYS A 29 13.00 3.12 10.21
N GLN A 30 11.90 3.47 10.88
CA GLN A 30 10.99 2.46 11.45
C GLN A 30 10.35 1.60 10.35
N PHE A 31 9.90 2.22 9.26
CA PHE A 31 9.31 1.49 8.15
C PHE A 31 10.34 0.59 7.46
N THR A 32 11.55 1.09 7.21
CA THR A 32 12.62 0.28 6.58
C THR A 32 13.03 -0.91 7.44
N GLU A 33 13.05 -0.75 8.75
CA GLU A 33 13.28 -1.86 9.69
C GLU A 33 12.16 -2.90 9.62
N LEU A 34 10.89 -2.49 9.61
CA LEU A 34 9.75 -3.40 9.46
C LEU A 34 9.78 -4.14 8.12
N LEU A 35 10.12 -3.44 7.04
CA LEU A 35 10.24 -4.02 5.70
C LEU A 35 11.26 -5.17 5.68
N THR A 36 12.43 -4.93 6.26
CA THR A 36 13.50 -5.94 6.36
C THR A 36 13.19 -7.08 7.33
N GLN A 37 12.33 -6.84 8.31
CA GLN A 37 11.85 -7.85 9.24
C GLN A 37 10.78 -8.78 8.68
N GLY A 38 10.24 -8.48 7.50
CA GLY A 38 9.20 -9.28 6.87
C GLY A 38 7.78 -8.76 7.13
N LEU A 39 7.58 -7.44 7.00
CA LEU A 39 6.26 -6.79 7.08
C LEU A 39 5.24 -7.49 6.20
N GLY A 40 4.02 -7.71 6.70
CA GLY A 40 2.94 -8.41 5.99
C GLY A 40 2.34 -7.61 4.85
N GLY A 41 2.29 -6.29 4.96
CA GLY A 41 1.76 -5.45 3.90
C GLY A 41 1.97 -3.95 4.12
N VAL A 42 1.72 -3.20 3.08
CA VAL A 42 1.73 -1.74 3.10
C VAL A 42 0.39 -1.19 2.65
N ILE A 43 -0.07 -0.13 3.33
CA ILE A 43 -1.24 0.64 2.93
C ILE A 43 -0.81 2.00 2.41
N PHE A 44 -1.31 2.38 1.23
CA PHE A 44 -1.02 3.65 0.59
C PHE A 44 -2.15 4.66 0.79
N PHE A 45 -1.77 5.92 0.88
CA PHE A 45 -2.65 7.07 0.93
C PHE A 45 -2.32 8.06 -0.20
N SER A 46 -3.16 9.06 -0.39
CA SER A 46 -2.98 10.04 -1.47
C SER A 46 -1.60 10.72 -1.47
N HIS A 47 -1.01 10.95 -0.30
CA HIS A 47 0.31 11.56 -0.18
C HIS A 47 1.47 10.66 -0.66
N ASN A 48 1.23 9.34 -0.83
CA ASN A 48 2.22 8.42 -1.39
C ASN A 48 2.22 8.42 -2.92
N ILE A 49 1.19 8.99 -3.55
CA ILE A 49 0.92 8.89 -4.98
C ILE A 49 1.02 10.27 -5.63
N GLU A 50 1.87 10.40 -6.64
CA GLU A 50 2.02 11.62 -7.43
C GLU A 50 1.64 11.39 -8.89
N SER A 51 2.10 10.29 -9.47
CA SER A 51 1.84 9.89 -10.84
C SER A 51 1.83 8.37 -10.94
N GLU A 52 1.29 7.85 -12.03
CA GLU A 52 1.29 6.41 -12.29
C GLU A 52 2.71 5.84 -12.31
N LYS A 53 3.62 6.54 -13.00
CA LYS A 53 5.03 6.10 -13.07
C LYS A 53 5.69 6.09 -11.69
N GLN A 54 5.59 7.18 -10.94
CA GLN A 54 6.15 7.27 -9.58
C GLN A 54 5.61 6.16 -8.68
N PHE A 55 4.32 5.87 -8.75
CA PHE A 55 3.70 4.86 -7.91
C PHE A 55 4.12 3.43 -8.29
N LYS A 56 4.24 3.15 -9.59
CA LYS A 56 4.79 1.87 -10.07
C LYS A 56 6.25 1.67 -9.63
N ASP A 57 7.06 2.71 -9.74
CA ASP A 57 8.47 2.69 -9.30
C ASP A 57 8.57 2.44 -7.79
N LEU A 58 7.71 3.09 -6.99
CA LEU A 58 7.63 2.88 -5.54
C LEU A 58 7.29 1.43 -5.18
N ILE A 59 6.27 0.85 -5.81
CA ILE A 59 5.87 -0.55 -5.59
C ILE A 59 6.99 -1.51 -6.00
N SER A 60 7.64 -1.24 -7.13
CA SER A 60 8.77 -2.04 -7.60
C SER A 60 9.94 -2.02 -6.60
N ASP A 61 10.25 -0.84 -6.07
CA ASP A 61 11.32 -0.67 -5.09
C ASP A 61 10.99 -1.37 -3.76
N LEU A 62 9.78 -1.21 -3.26
CA LEU A 62 9.29 -1.93 -2.08
C LEU A 62 9.40 -3.45 -2.26
N THR A 63 8.98 -3.94 -3.42
CA THR A 63 9.02 -5.38 -3.75
C THR A 63 10.45 -5.92 -3.74
N LYS A 64 11.40 -5.16 -4.27
CA LYS A 64 12.82 -5.55 -4.29
C LYS A 64 13.45 -5.59 -2.90
N ASN A 65 13.04 -4.69 -2.01
CA ASN A 65 13.63 -4.53 -0.69
C ASN A 65 12.89 -5.31 0.41
N ALA A 66 11.72 -5.87 0.11
CA ALA A 66 10.97 -6.70 1.04
C ALA A 66 11.67 -8.06 1.22
N THR A 67 11.90 -8.45 2.47
CA THR A 67 12.47 -9.77 2.80
C THR A 67 11.47 -10.90 2.52
N ILE A 68 10.18 -10.62 2.71
CA ILE A 68 9.07 -11.54 2.45
C ILE A 68 8.09 -10.81 1.55
N PRO A 69 7.48 -11.48 0.55
CA PRO A 69 6.43 -10.87 -0.28
C PRO A 69 5.31 -10.25 0.56
N MET A 70 4.89 -9.04 0.21
CA MET A 70 3.91 -8.25 0.96
C MET A 70 2.60 -8.11 0.22
N PHE A 71 1.53 -7.83 0.96
CA PHE A 71 0.30 -7.27 0.41
C PHE A 71 0.44 -5.76 0.17
N TYR A 72 -0.14 -5.29 -0.92
CA TYR A 72 -0.29 -3.87 -1.21
C TYR A 72 -1.76 -3.51 -1.10
N SER A 73 -2.09 -2.53 -0.30
CA SER A 73 -3.45 -2.13 -0.03
C SER A 73 -3.65 -0.62 -0.16
N ILE A 74 -4.88 -0.23 -0.42
CA ILE A 74 -5.29 1.15 -0.56
C ILE A 74 -6.77 1.28 -0.18
N ASP A 75 -7.10 2.36 0.53
CA ASP A 75 -8.50 2.72 0.76
C ASP A 75 -9.03 3.42 -0.49
N GLN A 76 -9.83 2.72 -1.26
CA GLN A 76 -10.43 3.25 -2.48
C GLN A 76 -11.93 3.00 -2.43
N GLU A 77 -12.67 4.01 -1.97
CA GLU A 77 -14.12 3.91 -1.79
C GLU A 77 -14.91 4.64 -2.90
N GLY A 78 -14.22 5.47 -3.68
CA GLY A 78 -14.86 6.46 -4.53
C GLY A 78 -15.37 7.67 -3.72
N GLY A 79 -15.95 8.66 -4.37
CA GLY A 79 -16.43 9.86 -3.69
C GLY A 79 -15.29 10.63 -2.98
N ARG A 80 -15.36 10.72 -1.65
CA ARG A 80 -14.37 11.45 -0.84
C ARG A 80 -13.10 10.65 -0.57
N VAL A 81 -13.19 9.33 -0.55
CA VAL A 81 -12.06 8.44 -0.26
C VAL A 81 -11.57 7.83 -1.55
N GLU A 82 -10.73 8.57 -2.24
CA GLU A 82 -10.16 8.20 -3.53
C GLU A 82 -8.67 8.56 -3.56
N ARG A 83 -7.82 7.59 -3.23
CA ARG A 83 -6.38 7.82 -3.06
C ARG A 83 -5.63 7.91 -4.39
N THR A 84 -6.19 7.34 -5.44
CA THR A 84 -5.60 7.29 -6.79
C THR A 84 -6.10 8.40 -7.72
N GLU A 85 -6.72 9.44 -7.21
CA GLU A 85 -7.29 10.55 -7.98
C GLU A 85 -6.28 11.15 -8.98
N LYS A 86 -5.03 11.31 -8.57
CA LYS A 86 -3.95 11.85 -9.40
C LYS A 86 -3.62 10.98 -10.61
N ILE A 87 -3.92 9.68 -10.55
CA ILE A 87 -3.66 8.71 -11.63
C ILE A 87 -4.82 8.67 -12.63
N HIS A 88 -6.04 8.91 -12.16
CA HIS A 88 -7.24 8.76 -12.99
C HIS A 88 -7.50 9.89 -13.97
N LYS A 89 -6.62 10.86 -14.11
CA LYS A 89 -6.73 12.00 -15.05
C LYS A 89 -8.09 12.71 -14.95
N GLY A 90 -8.56 12.94 -13.73
CA GLY A 90 -9.81 13.64 -13.45
C GLY A 90 -11.07 12.79 -13.54
N LYS A 91 -10.98 11.50 -13.79
CA LYS A 91 -12.13 10.60 -13.62
C LYS A 91 -12.49 10.50 -12.14
N LYS A 92 -13.76 10.67 -11.85
CA LYS A 92 -14.30 10.49 -10.49
C LYS A 92 -15.13 9.21 -10.45
N TYR A 93 -14.95 8.46 -9.39
CA TYR A 93 -15.74 7.26 -9.12
C TYR A 93 -16.79 7.55 -8.05
N LEU A 94 -17.95 6.96 -8.19
CA LEU A 94 -19.00 7.03 -7.19
C LEU A 94 -18.61 6.26 -5.94
N SER A 95 -18.99 6.78 -4.78
CA SER A 95 -18.94 5.98 -3.55
C SER A 95 -20.00 4.87 -3.58
N ALA A 96 -19.87 3.89 -2.69
CA ALA A 96 -20.69 2.67 -2.71
C ALA A 96 -22.21 2.95 -2.71
N ARG A 97 -22.68 3.89 -1.90
CA ARG A 97 -24.10 4.18 -1.80
C ARG A 97 -24.70 4.73 -3.11
N PRO A 98 -24.19 5.82 -3.70
CA PRO A 98 -24.70 6.30 -4.99
C PRO A 98 -24.56 5.25 -6.11
N ALA A 99 -23.48 4.46 -6.13
CA ALA A 99 -23.32 3.39 -7.10
C ALA A 99 -24.43 2.34 -6.96
N TYR A 100 -24.72 1.91 -5.73
CA TYR A 100 -25.82 0.98 -5.44
C TYR A 100 -27.19 1.54 -5.86
N GLU A 101 -27.47 2.81 -5.53
CA GLU A 101 -28.74 3.48 -5.91
C GLU A 101 -28.91 3.59 -7.44
N MET A 102 -27.81 3.62 -8.20
CA MET A 102 -27.81 3.60 -9.67
C MET A 102 -27.84 2.19 -10.27
N GLY A 103 -27.79 1.13 -9.46
CA GLY A 103 -27.78 -0.25 -9.91
C GLY A 103 -26.41 -0.73 -10.45
N LEU A 104 -25.34 -0.09 -10.03
CA LEU A 104 -23.98 -0.43 -10.44
C LEU A 104 -23.27 -1.37 -9.45
#